data_cf9b74831b27366ddb91a8bae6966b63
#
_entry.id   cf9b74831b27366ddb91a8bae6966b63
#
_cell.length_a   1.000
_cell.length_b   1.000
_cell.length_c   1.000
_cell.angle_alpha   90.00
_cell.angle_beta   90.00
_cell.angle_gamma   90.00
#
_symmetry.space_group_name_H-M   'P 1'
#
loop_
_entity.id
_entity.type
_entity.pdbx_description
1 polymer ?
#
loop_
_entity_poly.entity_id
_entity_poly.type
_entity_poly.pdbx_seq_one_letter_code
_entity_poly.pdbx_strand_id
1 'polypeptide(L)'
;MDILKENAMKKSIVICCVFLFGLLMAGSGTASASEKPVKIGFVYIMSGPFATYGQFAKQGAELAIDEVNKAGGINGRKVEALFEDSTGKPDVGIRVIRKLVYENEVDIVMGIDSSGVASAVAPVMNELKTPLIITHAATPDVTGAKCNRYTFRISLNVNQNMAMAAAVASELKAKTWTTAGPDYSFGYQSWEYFQKYLSKKKPDAQFLPVSEVAFSPSATTDFSSFISKIMNSKADGVLISLWGGNLIDFVRQAGDMGFFDGKREVLLTLGAATEVLYALKEKMPEGLWVGTRYWFQANDTPINKAFVDAYFKRYAVYPSYNAHGAYTAVKAYMAATVKANSVEKEKVIDALEGLSLDLPVGKITIRAEDHQAVTDGVWGKTASDPNMPIRVLKPIKFFSGKDITPPVDETECKMKK
;
A
#
# COMPACT_ATOMS: atom_id res chain seq x y z
N MET A 1 -87.10 -21.83 15.80
CA MET A 1 -85.80 -21.96 16.50
C MET A 1 -84.67 -22.39 15.55
N ASP A 2 -85.00 -22.67 14.29
CA ASP A 2 -84.00 -23.20 13.31
C ASP A 2 -83.41 -22.17 12.38
N ILE A 3 -84.02 -20.99 12.19
CA ILE A 3 -83.51 -19.93 11.27
C ILE A 3 -82.31 -19.20 11.85
N LEU A 4 -82.15 -19.14 13.17
CA LEU A 4 -81.03 -18.47 13.84
C LEU A 4 -79.74 -19.28 13.88
N LYS A 5 -79.81 -20.62 13.75
CA LYS A 5 -78.61 -21.49 13.70
C LYS A 5 -77.91 -21.50 12.28
N GLU A 6 -78.70 -21.37 11.23
CA GLU A 6 -78.19 -21.40 9.85
C GLU A 6 -77.42 -20.13 9.50
N ASN A 7 -77.83 -18.98 10.01
CA ASN A 7 -77.11 -17.72 9.83
C ASN A 7 -75.80 -17.61 10.63
N ALA A 8 -75.65 -18.29 11.74
CA ALA A 8 -74.42 -18.33 12.54
C ALA A 8 -73.37 -19.23 11.87
N MET A 9 -73.79 -20.33 11.24
CA MET A 9 -72.89 -21.24 10.56
C MET A 9 -72.32 -20.69 9.22
N LYS A 10 -73.15 -19.92 8.48
CA LYS A 10 -72.73 -19.25 7.25
C LYS A 10 -71.75 -18.10 7.54
N LYS A 11 -71.89 -17.37 8.65
CA LYS A 11 -70.95 -16.33 9.07
C LYS A 11 -69.59 -16.88 9.54
N SER A 12 -69.57 -18.04 10.21
CA SER A 12 -68.34 -18.68 10.66
C SER A 12 -67.51 -19.24 9.51
N ILE A 13 -68.15 -19.78 8.45
CA ILE A 13 -67.43 -20.29 7.27
C ILE A 13 -66.80 -19.17 6.43
N VAL A 14 -67.47 -18.02 6.30
CA VAL A 14 -66.91 -16.86 5.55
C VAL A 14 -65.71 -16.24 6.31
N ILE A 15 -65.73 -16.21 7.63
CA ILE A 15 -64.62 -15.67 8.43
C ILE A 15 -63.39 -16.60 8.41
N CYS A 16 -63.58 -17.94 8.40
CA CYS A 16 -62.46 -18.88 8.25
C CYS A 16 -61.80 -18.84 6.84
N CYS A 17 -62.58 -18.65 5.80
CA CYS A 17 -62.00 -18.57 4.43
C CYS A 17 -61.22 -17.26 4.20
N VAL A 18 -61.61 -16.14 4.84
CA VAL A 18 -60.87 -14.87 4.71
C VAL A 18 -59.56 -14.90 5.52
N PHE A 19 -59.51 -15.60 6.65
CA PHE A 19 -58.28 -15.78 7.42
C PHE A 19 -57.32 -16.80 6.81
N LEU A 20 -57.75 -17.83 6.07
CA LEU A 20 -56.88 -18.74 5.37
C LEU A 20 -56.30 -18.14 4.07
N PHE A 21 -56.97 -17.19 3.42
CA PHE A 21 -56.45 -16.51 2.24
C PHE A 21 -55.47 -15.36 2.59
N GLY A 22 -55.59 -14.78 3.81
CA GLY A 22 -54.65 -13.76 4.31
C GLY A 22 -53.29 -14.35 4.77
N LEU A 23 -53.20 -15.63 5.12
CA LEU A 23 -51.97 -16.28 5.57
C LEU A 23 -51.11 -16.84 4.42
N LEU A 24 -51.65 -16.95 3.20
CA LEU A 24 -50.90 -17.42 2.04
C LEU A 24 -50.21 -16.31 1.21
N MET A 25 -50.44 -15.04 1.57
CA MET A 25 -49.77 -13.90 0.91
C MET A 25 -48.58 -13.34 1.73
N ALA A 26 -48.27 -13.86 2.90
CA ALA A 26 -47.17 -13.41 3.76
C ALA A 26 -45.86 -14.23 3.57
N GLY A 27 -45.79 -15.08 2.56
CA GLY A 27 -44.66 -16.01 2.36
C GLY A 27 -43.86 -15.88 1.08
N SER A 28 -44.10 -14.85 0.29
CA SER A 28 -43.23 -14.58 -0.88
C SER A 28 -42.08 -13.65 -0.46
N GLY A 29 -41.33 -14.02 0.57
CA GLY A 29 -39.98 -13.63 0.70
C GLY A 29 -39.26 -14.21 -0.52
N THR A 30 -39.06 -13.41 -1.57
CA THR A 30 -38.10 -13.72 -2.62
C THR A 30 -36.80 -13.95 -1.87
N ALA A 31 -36.39 -15.20 -1.68
CA ALA A 31 -35.01 -15.54 -1.43
C ALA A 31 -34.24 -14.92 -2.61
N SER A 32 -33.74 -13.70 -2.41
CA SER A 32 -32.79 -13.10 -3.34
C SER A 32 -31.68 -14.13 -3.45
N ALA A 33 -31.57 -14.75 -4.62
CA ALA A 33 -30.43 -15.61 -4.90
C ALA A 33 -29.21 -14.77 -4.54
N SER A 34 -28.45 -15.22 -3.51
CA SER A 34 -27.25 -14.51 -3.06
C SER A 34 -26.39 -14.29 -4.30
N GLU A 35 -26.30 -13.05 -4.77
CA GLU A 35 -25.42 -12.74 -5.89
C GLU A 35 -24.01 -13.23 -5.55
N LYS A 36 -23.29 -13.78 -6.54
CA LYS A 36 -21.91 -14.27 -6.34
C LYS A 36 -21.09 -13.19 -5.61
N PRO A 37 -20.29 -13.54 -4.60
CA PRO A 37 -19.47 -12.57 -3.90
C PRO A 37 -18.52 -11.85 -4.85
N VAL A 38 -18.12 -10.63 -4.51
CA VAL A 38 -17.02 -9.93 -5.16
C VAL A 38 -15.72 -10.48 -4.60
N LYS A 39 -14.87 -11.05 -5.44
CA LYS A 39 -13.61 -11.67 -5.02
C LYS A 39 -12.43 -10.77 -5.29
N ILE A 40 -11.65 -10.48 -4.25
CA ILE A 40 -10.39 -9.73 -4.36
C ILE A 40 -9.23 -10.67 -4.08
N GLY A 41 -8.33 -10.80 -5.05
CA GLY A 41 -7.06 -11.53 -4.87
C GLY A 41 -5.97 -10.60 -4.33
N PHE A 42 -5.32 -10.98 -3.24
CA PHE A 42 -4.18 -10.25 -2.68
C PHE A 42 -2.91 -11.04 -2.84
N VAL A 43 -1.85 -10.39 -3.34
CA VAL A 43 -0.55 -11.02 -3.53
C VAL A 43 0.51 -10.21 -2.79
N TYR A 44 1.01 -10.77 -1.68
CA TYR A 44 2.03 -10.17 -0.84
C TYR A 44 3.20 -11.13 -0.61
N ILE A 45 4.26 -10.67 0.04
CA ILE A 45 5.30 -11.53 0.59
C ILE A 45 4.85 -11.92 2.00
N MET A 46 4.42 -13.19 2.18
CA MET A 46 3.87 -13.71 3.42
C MET A 46 4.86 -14.59 4.19
N SER A 47 6.06 -14.81 3.64
CA SER A 47 7.11 -15.65 4.21
C SER A 47 8.49 -14.98 4.12
N GLY A 48 9.46 -15.48 4.93
CA GLY A 48 10.83 -14.98 4.95
C GLY A 48 11.01 -13.57 5.57
N PRO A 49 12.12 -12.88 5.28
CA PRO A 49 12.51 -11.61 5.97
C PRO A 49 11.52 -10.45 5.77
N PHE A 50 10.68 -10.53 4.76
CA PHE A 50 9.72 -9.47 4.41
C PHE A 50 8.28 -9.80 4.84
N ALA A 51 8.04 -10.94 5.49
CA ALA A 51 6.70 -11.43 5.84
C ALA A 51 5.88 -10.44 6.68
N THR A 52 6.53 -9.69 7.56
CA THR A 52 5.85 -8.70 8.41
C THR A 52 5.17 -7.61 7.59
N TYR A 53 5.75 -7.22 6.45
CA TYR A 53 5.15 -6.25 5.53
C TYR A 53 3.84 -6.78 4.93
N GLY A 54 3.85 -8.02 4.43
CA GLY A 54 2.65 -8.68 3.92
C GLY A 54 1.59 -8.88 5.01
N GLN A 55 2.00 -9.16 6.26
CA GLN A 55 1.07 -9.28 7.38
C GLN A 55 0.35 -7.97 7.69
N PHE A 56 1.07 -6.84 7.77
CA PHE A 56 0.45 -5.53 7.98
C PHE A 56 -0.48 -5.15 6.82
N ALA A 57 -0.07 -5.44 5.58
CA ALA A 57 -0.92 -5.23 4.41
C ALA A 57 -2.20 -6.07 4.48
N LYS A 58 -2.10 -7.36 4.83
CA LYS A 58 -3.25 -8.24 5.04
C LYS A 58 -4.20 -7.68 6.10
N GLN A 59 -3.69 -7.23 7.24
CA GLN A 59 -4.48 -6.62 8.30
C GLN A 59 -5.25 -5.38 7.81
N GLY A 60 -4.60 -4.51 7.02
CA GLY A 60 -5.26 -3.34 6.43
C GLY A 60 -6.37 -3.72 5.45
N ALA A 61 -6.13 -4.72 4.59
CA ALA A 61 -7.13 -5.24 3.66
C ALA A 61 -8.33 -5.85 4.39
N GLU A 62 -8.09 -6.69 5.40
CA GLU A 62 -9.15 -7.31 6.20
C GLU A 62 -10.01 -6.28 6.93
N LEU A 63 -9.40 -5.24 7.50
CA LEU A 63 -10.14 -4.14 8.14
C LEU A 63 -11.06 -3.44 7.14
N ALA A 64 -10.55 -3.08 5.97
CA ALA A 64 -11.33 -2.42 4.93
C ALA A 64 -12.49 -3.30 4.42
N ILE A 65 -12.23 -4.59 4.19
CA ILE A 65 -13.24 -5.55 3.72
C ILE A 65 -14.34 -5.74 4.76
N ASP A 66 -13.98 -5.84 6.04
CA ASP A 66 -14.96 -5.94 7.12
C ASP A 66 -15.87 -4.71 7.20
N GLU A 67 -15.30 -3.50 7.04
CA GLU A 67 -16.08 -2.26 6.98
C GLU A 67 -17.02 -2.24 5.77
N VAL A 68 -16.53 -2.62 4.59
CA VAL A 68 -17.33 -2.71 3.37
C VAL A 68 -18.49 -3.71 3.54
N ASN A 69 -18.20 -4.90 4.08
CA ASN A 69 -19.21 -5.93 4.30
C ASN A 69 -20.25 -5.52 5.34
N LYS A 70 -19.86 -4.84 6.42
CA LYS A 70 -20.78 -4.29 7.41
C LYS A 70 -21.67 -3.19 6.84
N ALA A 71 -21.20 -2.45 5.84
CA ALA A 71 -21.95 -1.44 5.12
C ALA A 71 -22.87 -2.01 4.03
N GLY A 72 -22.96 -3.34 3.87
CA GLY A 72 -23.82 -4.01 2.90
C GLY A 72 -23.07 -4.54 1.66
N GLY A 73 -21.74 -4.52 1.67
CA GLY A 73 -20.90 -5.04 0.58
C GLY A 73 -20.77 -4.08 -0.60
N ILE A 74 -20.34 -4.59 -1.74
CA ILE A 74 -20.21 -3.86 -3.00
C ILE A 74 -21.46 -4.14 -3.85
N ASN A 75 -22.28 -3.13 -4.10
CA ASN A 75 -23.54 -3.27 -4.83
C ASN A 75 -24.43 -4.40 -4.25
N GLY A 76 -24.50 -4.52 -2.92
CA GLY A 76 -25.26 -5.56 -2.22
C GLY A 76 -24.56 -6.93 -2.15
N ARG A 77 -23.40 -7.10 -2.79
CA ARG A 77 -22.64 -8.35 -2.84
C ARG A 77 -21.57 -8.36 -1.75
N LYS A 78 -21.44 -9.47 -1.04
CA LYS A 78 -20.37 -9.69 -0.06
C LYS A 78 -19.01 -9.67 -0.76
N VAL A 79 -18.00 -9.08 -0.10
CA VAL A 79 -16.61 -9.10 -0.55
C VAL A 79 -15.87 -10.26 0.13
N GLU A 80 -15.15 -11.05 -0.66
CA GLU A 80 -14.28 -12.13 -0.23
C GLU A 80 -12.83 -11.86 -0.62
N ALA A 81 -11.91 -12.10 0.31
CA ALA A 81 -10.48 -11.94 0.11
C ALA A 81 -9.78 -13.29 -0.05
N LEU A 82 -8.90 -13.40 -1.03
CA LEU A 82 -7.98 -14.52 -1.21
C LEU A 82 -6.55 -13.99 -1.12
N PHE A 83 -5.74 -14.55 -0.22
CA PHE A 83 -4.35 -14.14 -0.02
C PHE A 83 -3.39 -15.19 -0.53
N GLU A 84 -2.41 -14.78 -1.33
CA GLU A 84 -1.37 -15.63 -1.90
C GLU A 84 0.02 -15.05 -1.59
N ASP A 85 0.98 -15.93 -1.36
CA ASP A 85 2.38 -15.59 -1.10
C ASP A 85 3.20 -15.58 -2.39
N SER A 86 3.73 -14.41 -2.76
CA SER A 86 4.65 -14.27 -3.89
C SER A 86 6.08 -14.70 -3.55
N THR A 87 6.39 -14.91 -2.27
CA THR A 87 7.76 -15.15 -1.75
C THR A 87 8.79 -14.11 -2.23
N GLY A 88 8.33 -12.96 -2.79
CA GLY A 88 9.19 -11.96 -3.41
C GLY A 88 9.80 -12.36 -4.76
N LYS A 89 9.39 -13.49 -5.34
CA LYS A 89 9.94 -14.04 -6.59
C LYS A 89 9.00 -13.78 -7.78
N PRO A 90 9.51 -13.24 -8.90
CA PRO A 90 8.70 -12.93 -10.08
C PRO A 90 7.93 -14.12 -10.66
N ASP A 91 8.54 -15.30 -10.77
CA ASP A 91 7.94 -16.53 -11.29
C ASP A 91 6.79 -17.03 -10.39
N VAL A 92 6.98 -16.96 -9.07
CA VAL A 92 5.94 -17.28 -8.09
C VAL A 92 4.79 -16.29 -8.20
N GLY A 93 5.09 -14.98 -8.28
CA GLY A 93 4.10 -13.92 -8.47
C GLY A 93 3.21 -14.15 -9.69
N ILE A 94 3.81 -14.46 -10.84
CA ILE A 94 3.07 -14.79 -12.07
C ILE A 94 2.17 -16.01 -11.86
N ARG A 95 2.69 -17.07 -11.26
CA ARG A 95 1.94 -18.32 -11.03
C ARG A 95 0.72 -18.09 -10.13
N VAL A 96 0.89 -17.40 -9.00
CA VAL A 96 -0.22 -17.17 -8.06
C VAL A 96 -1.27 -16.21 -8.64
N ILE A 97 -0.88 -15.24 -9.46
CA ILE A 97 -1.82 -14.37 -10.17
C ILE A 97 -2.65 -15.16 -11.18
N ARG A 98 -2.02 -16.04 -11.98
CA ARG A 98 -2.77 -16.89 -12.92
C ARG A 98 -3.75 -17.80 -12.19
N LYS A 99 -3.37 -18.37 -11.04
CA LYS A 99 -4.27 -19.14 -10.16
C LYS A 99 -5.46 -18.28 -9.69
N LEU A 100 -5.20 -17.08 -9.16
CA LEU A 100 -6.26 -16.17 -8.70
C LEU A 100 -7.25 -15.83 -9.81
N VAL A 101 -6.77 -15.59 -11.04
CA VAL A 101 -7.63 -15.18 -12.14
C VAL A 101 -8.37 -16.36 -12.79
N TYR A 102 -7.68 -17.49 -13.08
CA TYR A 102 -8.28 -18.60 -13.80
C TYR A 102 -9.02 -19.59 -12.93
N GLU A 103 -8.51 -19.88 -11.73
CA GLU A 103 -9.10 -20.89 -10.85
C GLU A 103 -10.06 -20.27 -9.82
N ASN A 104 -9.68 -19.13 -9.26
CA ASN A 104 -10.49 -18.46 -8.24
C ASN A 104 -11.47 -17.42 -8.81
N GLU A 105 -11.31 -17.02 -10.07
CA GLU A 105 -12.17 -16.06 -10.77
C GLU A 105 -12.29 -14.72 -10.02
N VAL A 106 -11.14 -14.13 -9.61
CA VAL A 106 -11.14 -12.84 -8.91
C VAL A 106 -11.54 -11.70 -9.84
N ASP A 107 -12.28 -10.74 -9.29
CA ASP A 107 -12.70 -9.52 -10.00
C ASP A 107 -11.52 -8.55 -10.16
N ILE A 108 -10.61 -8.51 -9.19
CA ILE A 108 -9.43 -7.64 -9.14
C ILE A 108 -8.29 -8.30 -8.34
N VAL A 109 -7.05 -7.93 -8.67
CA VAL A 109 -5.86 -8.26 -7.88
C VAL A 109 -5.34 -7.00 -7.19
N MET A 110 -4.89 -7.12 -5.95
CA MET A 110 -4.27 -6.04 -5.19
C MET A 110 -2.97 -6.53 -4.54
N GLY A 111 -2.06 -5.61 -4.23
CA GLY A 111 -0.88 -5.97 -3.46
C GLY A 111 0.43 -5.62 -4.16
N ILE A 112 1.30 -6.61 -4.21
CA ILE A 112 2.65 -6.59 -4.77
C ILE A 112 3.63 -5.73 -3.96
N ASP A 113 4.54 -6.40 -3.27
CA ASP A 113 5.57 -5.75 -2.43
C ASP A 113 6.85 -5.43 -3.19
N SER A 114 7.34 -6.39 -3.99
CA SER A 114 8.62 -6.28 -4.69
C SER A 114 8.49 -5.60 -6.05
N SER A 115 9.39 -4.65 -6.35
CA SER A 115 9.48 -4.01 -7.67
C SER A 115 9.78 -5.01 -8.78
N GLY A 116 10.60 -6.03 -8.51
CA GLY A 116 10.88 -7.11 -9.47
C GLY A 116 9.64 -7.94 -9.80
N VAL A 117 8.83 -8.27 -8.78
CA VAL A 117 7.53 -8.95 -8.99
C VAL A 117 6.57 -8.05 -9.76
N ALA A 118 6.45 -6.77 -9.38
CA ALA A 118 5.58 -5.82 -10.07
C ALA A 118 5.90 -5.69 -11.56
N SER A 119 7.18 -5.56 -11.91
CA SER A 119 7.63 -5.48 -13.31
C SER A 119 7.32 -6.74 -14.12
N ALA A 120 7.28 -7.91 -13.46
CA ALA A 120 6.99 -9.19 -14.12
C ALA A 120 5.47 -9.43 -14.27
N VAL A 121 4.67 -9.01 -13.27
CA VAL A 121 3.22 -9.30 -13.28
C VAL A 121 2.40 -8.27 -14.03
N ALA A 122 2.83 -7.00 -14.13
CA ALA A 122 2.07 -5.96 -14.81
C ALA A 122 1.73 -6.31 -16.28
N PRO A 123 2.65 -6.85 -17.11
CA PRO A 123 2.32 -7.33 -18.44
C PRO A 123 1.33 -8.51 -18.44
N VAL A 124 1.42 -9.39 -17.44
CA VAL A 124 0.52 -10.54 -17.29
C VAL A 124 -0.90 -10.07 -16.98
N MET A 125 -1.07 -9.04 -16.14
CA MET A 125 -2.41 -8.47 -15.88
C MET A 125 -3.06 -7.88 -17.11
N ASN A 126 -2.26 -7.27 -18.00
CA ASN A 126 -2.72 -6.79 -19.30
C ASN A 126 -3.16 -7.94 -20.24
N GLU A 127 -2.42 -9.06 -20.24
CA GLU A 127 -2.78 -10.29 -20.93
C GLU A 127 -4.10 -10.88 -20.40
N LEU A 128 -4.23 -10.96 -19.07
CA LEU A 128 -5.39 -11.53 -18.36
C LEU A 128 -6.62 -10.60 -18.35
N LYS A 129 -6.48 -9.36 -18.81
CA LYS A 129 -7.53 -8.33 -18.78
C LYS A 129 -8.19 -8.21 -17.40
N THR A 130 -7.35 -8.21 -16.37
CA THR A 130 -7.80 -8.14 -14.98
C THR A 130 -7.10 -6.98 -14.29
N PRO A 131 -7.82 -6.05 -13.62
CA PRO A 131 -7.22 -4.90 -12.98
C PRO A 131 -6.33 -5.31 -11.81
N LEU A 132 -5.21 -4.59 -11.65
CA LEU A 132 -4.26 -4.68 -10.55
C LEU A 132 -4.10 -3.32 -9.89
N ILE A 133 -4.26 -3.24 -8.57
CA ILE A 133 -3.89 -2.06 -7.78
C ILE A 133 -2.65 -2.40 -6.95
N ILE A 134 -1.51 -1.81 -7.32
CA ILE A 134 -0.25 -1.96 -6.59
C ILE A 134 -0.31 -1.08 -5.33
N THR A 135 -0.08 -1.70 -4.17
CA THR A 135 -0.16 -1.06 -2.86
C THR A 135 1.20 -0.72 -2.25
N HIS A 136 2.28 -1.37 -2.70
CA HIS A 136 3.61 -1.20 -2.11
C HIS A 136 4.74 -1.09 -3.15
N ALA A 137 4.86 -2.03 -4.11
CA ALA A 137 5.97 -2.03 -5.06
C ALA A 137 6.17 -0.66 -5.74
N ALA A 138 7.41 -0.18 -5.77
CA ALA A 138 7.70 1.22 -6.04
C ALA A 138 8.42 1.52 -7.36
N THR A 139 8.79 0.50 -8.17
CA THR A 139 9.41 0.80 -9.47
C THR A 139 8.55 1.77 -10.28
N PRO A 140 9.09 2.87 -10.81
CA PRO A 140 8.33 3.79 -11.65
C PRO A 140 7.82 3.16 -12.94
N ASP A 141 8.49 2.12 -13.44
CA ASP A 141 8.28 1.52 -14.75
C ASP A 141 6.82 1.14 -15.02
N VAL A 142 6.13 0.57 -14.02
CA VAL A 142 4.77 0.01 -14.21
C VAL A 142 3.67 1.07 -14.37
N THR A 143 3.95 2.33 -13.99
CA THR A 143 3.12 3.51 -14.26
C THR A 143 3.89 4.54 -15.12
N GLY A 144 5.00 4.11 -15.74
CA GLY A 144 5.88 4.84 -16.63
C GLY A 144 6.05 4.09 -17.95
N ALA A 145 7.29 3.82 -18.34
CA ALA A 145 7.63 3.20 -19.63
C ALA A 145 6.90 1.87 -19.92
N LYS A 146 6.44 1.15 -18.88
CA LYS A 146 5.70 -0.12 -18.98
C LYS A 146 4.24 0.00 -18.51
N CYS A 147 3.70 1.20 -18.47
CA CYS A 147 2.31 1.42 -18.11
C CYS A 147 1.36 0.65 -19.05
N ASN A 148 0.25 0.21 -18.51
CA ASN A 148 -0.81 -0.45 -19.29
C ASN A 148 -2.17 -0.22 -18.63
N ARG A 149 -3.24 -0.47 -19.39
CA ARG A 149 -4.62 -0.20 -18.99
C ARG A 149 -5.06 -0.89 -17.69
N TYR A 150 -4.46 -2.03 -17.35
CA TYR A 150 -4.91 -2.87 -16.22
C TYR A 150 -4.08 -2.67 -14.95
N THR A 151 -3.02 -1.85 -14.96
CA THR A 151 -2.15 -1.67 -13.81
C THR A 151 -2.25 -0.26 -13.23
N PHE A 152 -2.67 -0.17 -11.97
CA PHE A 152 -2.77 1.04 -11.17
C PHE A 152 -1.82 0.99 -10.00
N ARG A 153 -1.40 2.15 -9.47
CA ARG A 153 -0.68 2.23 -8.20
C ARG A 153 -1.30 3.28 -7.29
N ILE A 154 -1.65 2.84 -6.07
CA ILE A 154 -2.25 3.70 -5.06
C ILE A 154 -1.22 4.31 -4.10
N SER A 155 0.01 3.80 -4.08
CA SER A 155 1.10 4.26 -3.22
C SER A 155 2.13 5.11 -3.97
N LEU A 156 3.02 5.77 -3.23
CA LEU A 156 4.17 6.50 -3.80
C LEU A 156 5.16 5.54 -4.48
N ASN A 157 5.67 5.95 -5.63
CA ASN A 157 6.76 5.25 -6.33
C ASN A 157 8.15 5.76 -5.92
N VAL A 158 9.21 5.17 -6.49
CA VAL A 158 10.61 5.58 -6.22
C VAL A 158 10.84 7.04 -6.60
N ASN A 159 10.30 7.49 -7.71
CA ASN A 159 10.46 8.87 -8.18
C ASN A 159 9.95 9.86 -7.11
N GLN A 160 8.72 9.69 -6.64
CA GLN A 160 8.11 10.51 -5.59
C GLN A 160 8.86 10.40 -4.26
N ASN A 161 9.25 9.18 -3.84
CA ASN A 161 10.01 8.97 -2.61
C ASN A 161 11.38 9.69 -2.65
N MET A 162 12.08 9.65 -3.78
CA MET A 162 13.41 10.27 -3.91
C MET A 162 13.33 11.79 -4.10
N ALA A 163 12.24 12.31 -4.65
CA ALA A 163 11.99 13.76 -4.65
C ALA A 163 11.92 14.31 -3.22
N MET A 164 11.25 13.58 -2.30
CA MET A 164 11.23 13.93 -0.88
C MET A 164 12.59 13.77 -0.20
N ALA A 165 13.26 12.63 -0.42
CA ALA A 165 14.58 12.37 0.15
C ALA A 165 15.60 13.44 -0.24
N ALA A 166 15.62 13.83 -1.52
CA ALA A 166 16.47 14.89 -2.03
C ALA A 166 16.12 16.27 -1.44
N ALA A 167 14.84 16.55 -1.20
CA ALA A 167 14.43 17.79 -0.53
C ALA A 167 14.93 17.83 0.92
N VAL A 168 14.86 16.72 1.67
CA VAL A 168 15.48 16.63 2.99
C VAL A 168 16.99 16.78 2.91
N ALA A 169 17.64 16.03 2.02
CA ALA A 169 19.10 16.05 1.85
C ALA A 169 19.65 17.43 1.48
N SER A 170 18.91 18.22 0.71
CA SER A 170 19.34 19.56 0.27
C SER A 170 19.50 20.55 1.43
N GLU A 171 18.83 20.33 2.55
CA GLU A 171 18.91 21.15 3.77
C GLU A 171 20.02 20.68 4.73
N LEU A 172 20.61 19.50 4.48
CA LEU A 172 21.66 18.93 5.32
C LEU A 172 23.04 19.44 4.88
N LYS A 173 24.03 19.29 5.78
CA LYS A 173 25.40 19.75 5.52
C LYS A 173 26.15 18.85 4.57
N ALA A 174 25.80 17.58 4.47
CA ALA A 174 26.47 16.59 3.63
C ALA A 174 26.58 17.06 2.16
N LYS A 175 27.76 16.87 1.59
CA LYS A 175 28.08 17.20 0.20
C LYS A 175 28.36 15.97 -0.64
N THR A 176 29.03 14.98 -0.08
CA THR A 176 29.41 13.74 -0.78
C THR A 176 28.53 12.58 -0.30
N TRP A 177 27.75 12.06 -1.22
CA TRP A 177 26.74 11.05 -0.90
C TRP A 177 27.12 9.65 -1.42
N THR A 178 26.76 8.64 -0.63
CA THR A 178 26.77 7.23 -1.03
C THR A 178 25.40 6.60 -0.73
N THR A 179 25.22 5.33 -1.09
CA THR A 179 23.98 4.62 -0.82
C THR A 179 24.22 3.19 -0.33
N ALA A 180 23.27 2.69 0.48
CA ALA A 180 23.04 1.28 0.70
C ALA A 180 21.63 0.92 0.23
N GLY A 181 21.50 -0.09 -0.61
CA GLY A 181 20.21 -0.51 -1.18
C GLY A 181 20.21 -1.98 -1.59
N PRO A 182 19.04 -2.53 -1.89
CA PRO A 182 18.96 -3.89 -2.41
C PRO A 182 19.49 -3.96 -3.85
N ASP A 183 20.12 -5.10 -4.17
CA ASP A 183 20.76 -5.37 -5.47
C ASP A 183 19.72 -5.76 -6.55
N TYR A 184 18.77 -4.86 -6.80
CA TYR A 184 17.78 -4.95 -7.88
C TYR A 184 17.17 -3.56 -8.18
N SER A 185 16.23 -3.51 -9.15
CA SER A 185 15.66 -2.25 -9.69
C SER A 185 15.29 -1.21 -8.63
N PHE A 186 14.73 -1.60 -7.48
CA PHE A 186 14.36 -0.65 -6.43
C PHE A 186 15.56 0.10 -5.86
N GLY A 187 16.66 -0.61 -5.57
CA GLY A 187 17.89 0.01 -5.04
C GLY A 187 18.56 0.93 -6.07
N TYR A 188 18.68 0.44 -7.30
CA TYR A 188 19.30 1.19 -8.39
C TYR A 188 18.52 2.45 -8.73
N GLN A 189 17.21 2.33 -8.93
CA GLN A 189 16.31 3.45 -9.21
C GLN A 189 16.26 4.45 -8.04
N SER A 190 16.31 3.96 -6.78
CA SER A 190 16.38 4.86 -5.62
C SER A 190 17.64 5.74 -5.68
N TRP A 191 18.78 5.15 -5.99
CA TRP A 191 20.02 5.90 -6.10
C TRP A 191 20.02 6.88 -7.28
N GLU A 192 19.56 6.44 -8.43
CA GLU A 192 19.46 7.24 -9.66
C GLU A 192 18.56 8.47 -9.48
N TYR A 193 17.33 8.27 -9.00
CA TYR A 193 16.39 9.37 -8.79
C TYR A 193 16.81 10.31 -7.66
N PHE A 194 17.46 9.79 -6.62
CA PHE A 194 18.03 10.64 -5.57
C PHE A 194 19.09 11.56 -6.14
N GLN A 195 20.02 11.05 -6.93
CA GLN A 195 21.04 11.86 -7.62
C GLN A 195 20.39 12.90 -8.53
N LYS A 196 19.43 12.48 -9.38
CA LYS A 196 18.68 13.36 -10.29
C LYS A 196 18.08 14.56 -9.54
N TYR A 197 17.41 14.32 -8.43
CA TYR A 197 16.72 15.37 -7.69
C TYR A 197 17.66 16.19 -6.79
N LEU A 198 18.62 15.56 -6.16
CA LEU A 198 19.55 16.28 -5.28
C LEU A 198 20.47 17.19 -6.09
N SER A 199 20.97 16.78 -7.25
CA SER A 199 21.76 17.65 -8.14
C SER A 199 21.03 18.92 -8.57
N LYS A 200 19.68 18.84 -8.74
CA LYS A 200 18.85 20.03 -9.05
C LYS A 200 18.71 20.98 -7.87
N LYS A 201 18.60 20.43 -6.63
CA LYS A 201 18.37 21.21 -5.41
C LYS A 201 19.65 21.69 -4.73
N LYS A 202 20.74 20.95 -4.88
CA LYS A 202 22.07 21.18 -4.29
C LYS A 202 23.12 20.89 -5.35
N PRO A 203 23.43 21.85 -6.27
CA PRO A 203 24.32 21.62 -7.40
C PRO A 203 25.75 21.25 -7.04
N ASP A 204 26.18 21.54 -5.80
CA ASP A 204 27.52 21.17 -5.29
C ASP A 204 27.55 19.78 -4.67
N ALA A 205 26.42 19.04 -4.66
CA ALA A 205 26.38 17.66 -4.19
C ALA A 205 27.19 16.73 -5.12
N GLN A 206 28.00 15.87 -4.50
CA GLN A 206 28.81 14.86 -5.16
C GLN A 206 28.29 13.47 -4.81
N PHE A 207 28.50 12.52 -5.70
CA PHE A 207 28.02 11.15 -5.55
C PHE A 207 29.16 10.18 -5.78
N LEU A 208 29.31 9.18 -4.89
CA LEU A 208 30.30 8.14 -5.11
C LEU A 208 29.91 7.28 -6.33
N PRO A 209 30.90 6.79 -7.09
CA PRO A 209 30.65 5.93 -8.24
C PRO A 209 29.99 4.62 -7.80
N VAL A 210 29.29 3.95 -8.72
CA VAL A 210 28.54 2.69 -8.43
C VAL A 210 29.45 1.60 -7.85
N SER A 211 30.72 1.55 -8.22
CA SER A 211 31.71 0.61 -7.64
C SER A 211 31.97 0.82 -6.15
N GLU A 212 31.66 1.99 -5.62
CA GLU A 212 31.89 2.36 -4.22
C GLU A 212 30.63 2.38 -3.36
N VAL A 213 29.43 2.16 -3.95
CA VAL A 213 28.18 2.05 -3.20
C VAL A 213 27.92 0.62 -2.70
N ALA A 214 26.97 0.46 -1.79
CA ALA A 214 26.67 -0.80 -1.09
C ALA A 214 25.32 -1.37 -1.55
N PHE A 215 25.27 -2.05 -2.71
CA PHE A 215 24.10 -2.84 -3.07
C PHE A 215 24.24 -4.28 -2.55
N SER A 216 23.22 -4.76 -1.83
CA SER A 216 23.20 -6.07 -1.18
C SER A 216 22.09 -6.96 -1.73
N PRO A 217 22.36 -8.27 -2.00
CA PRO A 217 21.30 -9.21 -2.35
C PRO A 217 20.17 -9.24 -1.30
N SER A 218 18.92 -9.46 -1.73
CA SER A 218 17.76 -9.48 -0.82
C SER A 218 17.82 -10.60 0.23
N ALA A 219 18.61 -11.64 -0.01
CA ALA A 219 18.84 -12.74 0.94
C ALA A 219 19.94 -12.42 1.97
N THR A 220 20.56 -11.22 1.92
CA THR A 220 21.62 -10.82 2.85
C THR A 220 21.06 -10.71 4.26
N THR A 221 21.77 -11.33 5.22
CA THR A 221 21.51 -11.24 6.66
C THR A 221 22.69 -10.66 7.43
N ASP A 222 23.90 -10.71 6.86
CA ASP A 222 25.10 -10.08 7.37
C ASP A 222 25.48 -8.85 6.52
N PHE A 223 25.33 -7.69 7.11
CA PHE A 223 25.60 -6.38 6.47
C PHE A 223 26.96 -5.80 6.86
N SER A 224 27.78 -6.47 7.65
CA SER A 224 29.03 -5.95 8.20
C SER A 224 29.99 -5.42 7.14
N SER A 225 30.15 -6.15 6.03
CA SER A 225 31.02 -5.74 4.91
C SER A 225 30.47 -4.50 4.18
N PHE A 226 29.16 -4.40 3.99
CA PHE A 226 28.51 -3.26 3.36
C PHE A 226 28.58 -2.02 4.25
N ILE A 227 28.37 -2.17 5.56
CA ILE A 227 28.52 -1.10 6.56
C ILE A 227 29.97 -0.60 6.58
N SER A 228 30.96 -1.52 6.67
CA SER A 228 32.37 -1.19 6.65
C SER A 228 32.77 -0.44 5.38
N LYS A 229 32.24 -0.83 4.22
CA LYS A 229 32.49 -0.14 2.94
C LYS A 229 32.04 1.32 3.01
N ILE A 230 30.83 1.59 3.55
CA ILE A 230 30.33 2.95 3.72
C ILE A 230 31.16 3.71 4.76
N MET A 231 31.49 3.11 5.89
CA MET A 231 32.28 3.76 6.95
C MET A 231 33.65 4.16 6.49
N ASN A 232 34.28 3.39 5.61
CA ASN A 232 35.59 3.68 5.04
C ASN A 232 35.55 4.60 3.82
N SER A 233 34.35 4.95 3.34
CA SER A 233 34.20 5.87 2.19
C SER A 233 34.42 7.32 2.59
N LYS A 234 34.56 8.19 1.59
CA LYS A 234 34.66 9.65 1.75
C LYS A 234 33.29 10.32 1.90
N ALA A 235 32.19 9.56 1.88
CA ALA A 235 30.85 10.11 1.96
C ALA A 235 30.55 10.66 3.36
N ASP A 236 29.98 11.85 3.41
CA ASP A 236 29.45 12.50 4.61
C ASP A 236 27.92 12.47 4.64
N GLY A 237 27.29 11.95 3.58
CA GLY A 237 25.88 11.66 3.50
C GLY A 237 25.59 10.23 2.99
N VAL A 238 24.60 9.56 3.55
CA VAL A 238 24.23 8.19 3.17
C VAL A 238 22.72 8.07 2.99
N LEU A 239 22.31 7.63 1.78
CA LEU A 239 20.93 7.24 1.51
C LEU A 239 20.79 5.73 1.71
N ILE A 240 19.91 5.29 2.58
CA ILE A 240 19.63 3.88 2.81
C ILE A 240 18.24 3.56 2.28
N SER A 241 18.17 2.77 1.21
CA SER A 241 16.94 2.32 0.55
C SER A 241 16.59 0.85 0.86
N LEU A 242 17.26 0.25 1.84
CA LEU A 242 16.85 -1.06 2.37
C LEU A 242 15.46 -0.99 2.99
N TRP A 243 14.76 -2.14 3.08
CA TRP A 243 13.41 -2.24 3.61
C TRP A 243 13.16 -3.60 4.28
N GLY A 244 12.07 -3.72 5.06
CA GLY A 244 11.70 -4.96 5.75
C GLY A 244 12.81 -5.48 6.66
N GLY A 245 13.00 -6.79 6.66
CA GLY A 245 14.04 -7.46 7.46
C GLY A 245 15.44 -6.97 7.15
N ASN A 246 15.77 -6.69 5.88
CA ASN A 246 17.10 -6.17 5.51
C ASN A 246 17.39 -4.82 6.17
N LEU A 247 16.40 -3.92 6.26
CA LEU A 247 16.60 -2.65 6.96
C LEU A 247 16.77 -2.86 8.47
N ILE A 248 15.99 -3.77 9.05
CA ILE A 248 16.09 -4.10 10.49
C ILE A 248 17.47 -4.63 10.82
N ASP A 249 17.96 -5.61 10.05
CA ASP A 249 19.29 -6.22 10.27
C ASP A 249 20.42 -5.24 10.01
N PHE A 250 20.30 -4.41 8.97
CA PHE A 250 21.26 -3.34 8.70
C PHE A 250 21.33 -2.35 9.87
N VAL A 251 20.21 -1.85 10.38
CA VAL A 251 20.21 -0.85 11.46
C VAL A 251 20.77 -1.43 12.75
N ARG A 252 20.45 -2.69 13.08
CA ARG A 252 21.04 -3.37 14.26
C ARG A 252 22.56 -3.47 14.15
N GLN A 253 23.06 -4.05 13.06
CA GLN A 253 24.49 -4.24 12.85
C GLN A 253 25.22 -2.90 12.72
N ALA A 254 24.66 -1.92 12.05
CA ALA A 254 25.20 -0.58 11.94
C ALA A 254 25.32 0.11 13.32
N GLY A 255 24.31 -0.08 14.19
CA GLY A 255 24.37 0.40 15.57
C GLY A 255 25.51 -0.25 16.36
N ASP A 256 25.64 -1.58 16.28
CA ASP A 256 26.69 -2.34 16.97
C ASP A 256 28.10 -1.98 16.46
N MET A 257 28.23 -1.55 15.20
CA MET A 257 29.49 -1.09 14.59
C MET A 257 29.79 0.41 14.79
N GLY A 258 28.94 1.17 15.48
CA GLY A 258 29.11 2.61 15.70
C GLY A 258 28.85 3.47 14.46
N PHE A 259 28.08 2.99 13.48
CA PHE A 259 27.78 3.69 12.23
C PHE A 259 27.05 5.03 12.45
N PHE A 260 26.21 5.10 13.49
CA PHE A 260 25.40 6.27 13.82
C PHE A 260 26.09 7.22 14.82
N ASP A 261 27.39 7.41 14.67
CA ASP A 261 28.25 8.24 15.55
C ASP A 261 28.14 9.76 15.27
N GLY A 262 27.25 10.17 14.39
CA GLY A 262 27.02 11.57 14.02
C GLY A 262 28.02 12.16 13.02
N LYS A 263 28.99 11.38 12.54
CA LYS A 263 29.95 11.86 11.50
C LYS A 263 29.31 11.98 10.12
N ARG A 264 28.15 11.33 9.89
CA ARG A 264 27.46 11.29 8.61
C ARG A 264 25.99 11.64 8.77
N GLU A 265 25.45 12.33 7.78
CA GLU A 265 24.01 12.49 7.64
C GLU A 265 23.40 11.19 7.06
N VAL A 266 22.46 10.58 7.75
CA VAL A 266 21.86 9.31 7.37
C VAL A 266 20.38 9.50 7.08
N LEU A 267 19.94 9.06 5.89
CA LEU A 267 18.57 9.08 5.43
C LEU A 267 18.07 7.64 5.25
N LEU A 268 17.04 7.22 6.00
CA LEU A 268 16.39 5.93 5.84
C LEU A 268 15.08 6.12 5.07
N THR A 269 15.01 5.75 3.80
CA THR A 269 13.86 6.06 2.94
C THR A 269 12.54 5.41 3.39
N LEU A 270 12.60 4.28 4.10
CA LEU A 270 11.47 3.53 4.63
C LEU A 270 11.62 3.25 6.14
N GLY A 271 12.42 4.06 6.83
CA GLY A 271 12.74 3.87 8.26
C GLY A 271 11.56 4.09 9.20
N ALA A 272 10.52 4.80 8.77
CA ALA A 272 9.32 5.03 9.56
C ALA A 272 8.17 4.04 9.26
N ALA A 273 8.44 2.91 8.63
CA ALA A 273 7.50 1.79 8.62
C ALA A 273 7.29 1.29 10.07
N THR A 274 6.06 1.26 10.56
CA THR A 274 5.80 0.93 11.98
C THR A 274 6.28 -0.47 12.33
N GLU A 275 6.19 -1.44 11.43
CA GLU A 275 6.73 -2.80 11.61
C GLU A 275 8.26 -2.81 11.82
N VAL A 276 9.00 -1.91 11.15
CA VAL A 276 10.44 -1.72 11.37
C VAL A 276 10.69 -1.11 12.75
N LEU A 277 9.90 -0.11 13.12
CA LEU A 277 10.02 0.55 14.43
C LEU A 277 9.66 -0.39 15.58
N TYR A 278 8.63 -1.25 15.42
CA TYR A 278 8.30 -2.29 16.41
C TYR A 278 9.42 -3.33 16.58
N ALA A 279 10.09 -3.71 15.50
CA ALA A 279 11.19 -4.67 15.54
C ALA A 279 12.47 -4.09 16.13
N LEU A 280 12.74 -2.80 15.89
CA LEU A 280 13.96 -2.13 16.37
C LEU A 280 13.80 -1.54 17.76
N LYS A 281 12.63 -1.01 18.11
CA LYS A 281 12.40 -0.32 19.40
C LYS A 281 13.50 0.70 19.69
N GLU A 282 14.15 0.60 20.84
CA GLU A 282 15.25 1.47 21.28
C GLU A 282 16.51 1.35 20.39
N LYS A 283 16.67 0.26 19.63
CA LYS A 283 17.76 0.09 18.67
C LYS A 283 17.62 0.97 17.42
N MET A 284 16.44 1.53 17.17
CA MET A 284 16.30 2.62 16.19
C MET A 284 16.91 3.89 16.80
N PRO A 285 18.04 4.40 16.26
CA PRO A 285 18.65 5.61 16.78
C PRO A 285 17.72 6.82 16.73
N GLU A 286 17.88 7.76 17.67
CA GLU A 286 17.18 9.04 17.65
C GLU A 286 17.86 10.04 16.72
N GLY A 287 17.08 11.01 16.23
CA GLY A 287 17.58 12.09 15.40
C GLY A 287 17.82 11.73 13.93
N LEU A 288 17.61 10.47 13.53
CA LEU A 288 17.75 10.07 12.12
C LEU A 288 16.59 10.59 11.28
N TRP A 289 16.89 11.08 10.09
CA TRP A 289 15.87 11.37 9.09
C TRP A 289 15.34 10.07 8.48
N VAL A 290 14.05 9.83 8.64
CA VAL A 290 13.36 8.64 8.14
C VAL A 290 12.15 9.03 7.32
N GLY A 291 11.96 8.34 6.20
CA GLY A 291 10.83 8.55 5.31
C GLY A 291 9.77 7.46 5.47
N THR A 292 8.54 7.79 5.06
CA THR A 292 7.45 6.84 4.91
C THR A 292 6.40 7.37 3.93
N ARG A 293 5.56 6.49 3.42
CA ARG A 293 4.46 6.81 2.51
C ARG A 293 3.15 7.11 3.24
N TYR A 294 3.08 6.83 4.52
CA TYR A 294 2.00 7.14 5.43
C TYR A 294 2.54 7.09 6.86
N TRP A 295 2.18 8.07 7.65
CA TRP A 295 2.47 8.09 9.09
C TRP A 295 1.19 8.37 9.87
N PHE A 296 0.85 7.49 10.79
CA PHE A 296 -0.44 7.50 11.49
C PHE A 296 -0.71 8.76 12.32
N GLN A 297 0.33 9.50 12.72
CA GLN A 297 0.22 10.77 13.45
C GLN A 297 0.36 12.02 12.55
N ALA A 298 0.57 11.83 11.25
CA ALA A 298 0.86 12.97 10.37
C ALA A 298 -0.38 13.79 10.01
N ASN A 299 -1.55 13.18 10.00
CA ASN A 299 -2.79 13.78 9.52
C ASN A 299 -3.88 13.71 10.61
N ASP A 300 -4.32 14.88 11.10
CA ASP A 300 -5.31 15.00 12.18
C ASP A 300 -6.76 15.05 11.65
N THR A 301 -7.06 14.29 10.59
CA THR A 301 -8.42 14.20 10.04
C THR A 301 -9.26 13.16 10.76
N PRO A 302 -10.60 13.31 10.81
CA PRO A 302 -11.50 12.29 11.36
C PRO A 302 -11.34 10.93 10.68
N ILE A 303 -11.08 10.90 9.36
CA ILE A 303 -10.87 9.67 8.57
C ILE A 303 -9.62 8.94 9.06
N ASN A 304 -8.52 9.67 9.25
CA ASN A 304 -7.28 9.06 9.75
C ASN A 304 -7.45 8.55 11.19
N LYS A 305 -8.04 9.33 12.08
CA LYS A 305 -8.31 8.91 13.46
C LYS A 305 -9.15 7.63 13.49
N ALA A 306 -10.24 7.58 12.74
CA ALA A 306 -11.11 6.40 12.68
C ALA A 306 -10.36 5.15 12.19
N PHE A 307 -9.52 5.28 11.16
CA PHE A 307 -8.68 4.18 10.67
C PHE A 307 -7.67 3.72 11.71
N VAL A 308 -6.93 4.64 12.33
CA VAL A 308 -5.90 4.33 13.34
C VAL A 308 -6.53 3.66 14.55
N ASP A 309 -7.65 4.19 15.06
CA ASP A 309 -8.34 3.64 16.23
C ASP A 309 -8.91 2.24 15.95
N ALA A 310 -9.54 2.05 14.79
CA ALA A 310 -10.08 0.75 14.38
C ALA A 310 -8.97 -0.30 14.19
N TYR A 311 -7.87 0.10 13.57
CA TYR A 311 -6.71 -0.77 13.35
C TYR A 311 -6.05 -1.15 14.68
N PHE A 312 -5.75 -0.17 15.54
CA PHE A 312 -5.14 -0.39 16.84
C PHE A 312 -6.03 -1.24 17.76
N LYS A 313 -7.34 -0.97 17.79
CA LYS A 313 -8.31 -1.77 18.55
C LYS A 313 -8.30 -3.25 18.15
N ARG A 314 -8.10 -3.53 16.86
CA ARG A 314 -8.15 -4.90 16.33
C ARG A 314 -6.82 -5.64 16.47
N TYR A 315 -5.70 -4.97 16.26
CA TYR A 315 -4.39 -5.61 16.12
C TYR A 315 -3.38 -5.24 17.20
N ALA A 316 -3.70 -4.30 18.09
CA ALA A 316 -2.85 -3.80 19.18
C ALA A 316 -1.50 -3.23 18.72
N VAL A 317 -1.40 -2.82 17.45
CA VAL A 317 -0.26 -2.13 16.84
C VAL A 317 -0.74 -0.95 16.00
N TYR A 318 0.10 0.06 15.81
CA TYR A 318 -0.24 1.18 14.93
C TYR A 318 -0.06 0.81 13.46
N PRO A 319 -0.95 1.29 12.55
CA PRO A 319 -0.87 0.95 11.15
C PRO A 319 0.37 1.54 10.49
N SER A 320 0.97 0.77 9.59
CA SER A 320 2.03 1.21 8.68
C SER A 320 1.47 1.67 7.35
N TYR A 321 2.37 2.16 6.49
CA TYR A 321 2.03 2.46 5.11
C TYR A 321 1.62 1.21 4.31
N ASN A 322 2.03 0.01 4.71
CA ASN A 322 1.59 -1.25 4.10
C ASN A 322 0.12 -1.54 4.43
N ALA A 323 -0.24 -1.42 5.70
CA ALA A 323 -1.64 -1.54 6.13
C ALA A 323 -2.52 -0.46 5.49
N HIS A 324 -2.05 0.79 5.49
CA HIS A 324 -2.74 1.90 4.85
C HIS A 324 -2.92 1.69 3.34
N GLY A 325 -1.88 1.25 2.62
CA GLY A 325 -1.92 1.02 1.19
C GLY A 325 -2.97 -0.04 0.79
N ALA A 326 -3.01 -1.16 1.53
CA ALA A 326 -4.00 -2.22 1.30
C ALA A 326 -5.42 -1.76 1.64
N TYR A 327 -5.62 -1.07 2.77
CA TYR A 327 -6.90 -0.46 3.16
C TYR A 327 -7.40 0.50 2.08
N THR A 328 -6.53 1.40 1.61
CA THR A 328 -6.80 2.38 0.57
C THR A 328 -7.18 1.74 -0.77
N ALA A 329 -6.50 0.66 -1.18
CA ALA A 329 -6.80 -0.04 -2.42
C ALA A 329 -8.23 -0.63 -2.40
N VAL A 330 -8.64 -1.24 -1.30
CA VAL A 330 -10.01 -1.76 -1.13
C VAL A 330 -11.04 -0.64 -1.19
N LYS A 331 -10.78 0.48 -0.50
CA LYS A 331 -11.68 1.66 -0.53
C LYS A 331 -11.77 2.30 -1.92
N ALA A 332 -10.65 2.37 -2.65
CA ALA A 332 -10.63 2.89 -4.02
C ALA A 332 -11.42 1.98 -4.97
N TYR A 333 -11.26 0.67 -4.87
CA TYR A 333 -12.03 -0.29 -5.65
C TYR A 333 -13.53 -0.18 -5.36
N MET A 334 -13.92 -0.13 -4.08
CA MET A 334 -15.32 0.08 -3.69
C MET A 334 -15.88 1.37 -4.29
N ALA A 335 -15.17 2.49 -4.19
CA ALA A 335 -15.62 3.75 -4.75
C ALA A 335 -15.73 3.71 -6.28
N ALA A 336 -14.80 3.02 -6.96
CA ALA A 336 -14.85 2.83 -8.40
C ALA A 336 -16.06 1.97 -8.83
N THR A 337 -16.36 0.88 -8.10
CA THR A 337 -17.53 0.03 -8.40
C THR A 337 -18.86 0.77 -8.17
N VAL A 338 -18.94 1.61 -7.15
CA VAL A 338 -20.11 2.49 -6.92
C VAL A 338 -20.24 3.52 -8.04
N LYS A 339 -19.15 4.20 -8.42
CA LYS A 339 -19.13 5.17 -9.54
C LYS A 339 -19.52 4.51 -10.86
N ALA A 340 -19.04 3.29 -11.13
CA ALA A 340 -19.37 2.52 -12.32
C ALA A 340 -20.77 1.89 -12.28
N ASN A 341 -21.40 1.83 -11.10
CA ASN A 341 -22.59 1.01 -10.83
C ASN A 341 -22.42 -0.44 -11.36
N SER A 342 -21.23 -1.01 -11.23
CA SER A 342 -20.85 -2.30 -11.80
C SER A 342 -19.56 -2.83 -11.15
N VAL A 343 -19.38 -4.16 -11.17
CA VAL A 343 -18.12 -4.83 -10.88
C VAL A 343 -17.42 -5.34 -12.15
N GLU A 344 -17.97 -5.05 -13.32
CA GLU A 344 -17.39 -5.42 -14.60
C GLU A 344 -16.04 -4.70 -14.77
N LYS A 345 -15.01 -5.47 -15.12
CA LYS A 345 -13.60 -5.05 -15.05
C LYS A 345 -13.30 -3.77 -15.82
N GLU A 346 -13.79 -3.67 -17.09
CA GLU A 346 -13.54 -2.50 -17.92
C GLU A 346 -14.21 -1.23 -17.38
N LYS A 347 -15.43 -1.35 -16.87
CA LYS A 347 -16.16 -0.22 -16.28
C LYS A 347 -15.49 0.26 -14.98
N VAL A 348 -14.95 -0.69 -14.19
CA VAL A 348 -14.20 -0.36 -12.97
C VAL A 348 -12.89 0.35 -13.31
N ILE A 349 -12.19 -0.09 -14.36
CA ILE A 349 -10.97 0.56 -14.84
C ILE A 349 -11.28 2.01 -15.25
N ASP A 350 -12.31 2.23 -16.07
CA ASP A 350 -12.75 3.58 -16.48
C ASP A 350 -13.12 4.45 -15.25
N ALA A 351 -13.72 3.83 -14.23
CA ALA A 351 -14.09 4.54 -13.00
C ALA A 351 -12.89 4.85 -12.08
N LEU A 352 -11.84 4.04 -12.11
CA LEU A 352 -10.58 4.27 -11.38
C LEU A 352 -9.78 5.42 -12.01
N GLU A 353 -9.85 5.61 -13.33
CA GLU A 353 -9.22 6.71 -14.01
C GLU A 353 -9.78 8.06 -13.52
N GLY A 354 -8.91 8.93 -13.01
CA GLY A 354 -9.28 10.23 -12.45
C GLY A 354 -10.03 10.17 -11.10
N LEU A 355 -10.14 8.98 -10.48
CA LEU A 355 -10.80 8.82 -9.19
C LEU A 355 -10.05 9.62 -8.10
N SER A 356 -10.80 10.45 -7.37
CA SER A 356 -10.29 11.23 -6.24
C SER A 356 -11.07 10.90 -4.98
N LEU A 357 -10.36 10.62 -3.88
CA LEU A 357 -10.93 10.18 -2.61
C LEU A 357 -10.22 10.84 -1.43
N ASP A 358 -10.96 11.13 -0.38
CA ASP A 358 -10.41 11.49 0.92
C ASP A 358 -10.20 10.20 1.74
N LEU A 359 -8.96 9.96 2.13
CA LEU A 359 -8.49 8.73 2.78
C LEU A 359 -7.60 9.06 3.99
N PRO A 360 -7.15 8.10 4.79
CA PRO A 360 -6.37 8.40 6.00
C PRO A 360 -5.11 9.25 5.76
N VAL A 361 -4.46 9.11 4.62
CA VAL A 361 -3.28 9.95 4.25
C VAL A 361 -3.68 11.37 3.82
N GLY A 362 -4.95 11.63 3.58
CA GLY A 362 -5.47 12.82 2.93
C GLY A 362 -6.11 12.50 1.58
N LYS A 363 -6.15 13.49 0.69
CA LYS A 363 -6.72 13.31 -0.65
C LYS A 363 -5.76 12.54 -1.55
N ILE A 364 -6.27 11.48 -2.17
CA ILE A 364 -5.57 10.71 -3.23
C ILE A 364 -6.31 10.92 -4.54
N THR A 365 -5.58 11.14 -5.63
CA THR A 365 -6.14 11.17 -7.00
C THR A 365 -5.34 10.22 -7.88
N ILE A 366 -6.02 9.27 -8.50
CA ILE A 366 -5.42 8.34 -9.48
C ILE A 366 -5.43 9.05 -10.83
N ARG A 367 -4.27 9.33 -11.41
CA ARG A 367 -4.18 9.96 -12.74
C ARG A 367 -4.69 9.02 -13.83
N ALA A 368 -5.45 9.55 -14.76
CA ALA A 368 -6.00 8.78 -15.89
C ALA A 368 -4.95 8.46 -16.96
N GLU A 369 -3.88 9.25 -17.02
CA GLU A 369 -2.87 9.19 -18.07
C GLU A 369 -1.84 8.07 -17.84
N ASP A 370 -1.50 7.79 -16.59
CA ASP A 370 -0.45 6.83 -16.23
C ASP A 370 -0.81 5.91 -15.06
N HIS A 371 -2.03 6.04 -14.51
CA HIS A 371 -2.55 5.25 -13.39
C HIS A 371 -1.73 5.37 -12.08
N GLN A 372 -0.89 6.42 -11.96
CA GLN A 372 -0.16 6.71 -10.74
C GLN A 372 -1.01 7.58 -9.80
N ALA A 373 -1.10 7.19 -8.54
CA ALA A 373 -1.72 8.05 -7.53
C ALA A 373 -0.85 9.28 -7.22
N VAL A 374 -1.51 10.43 -7.17
CA VAL A 374 -1.00 11.67 -6.58
C VAL A 374 -1.44 11.66 -5.12
N THR A 375 -0.50 11.53 -4.21
CA THR A 375 -0.73 11.42 -2.76
C THR A 375 0.44 12.02 -2.00
N ASP A 376 0.18 12.52 -0.80
CA ASP A 376 1.17 13.14 0.05
C ASP A 376 2.16 12.11 0.62
N GLY A 377 3.35 12.60 1.01
CA GLY A 377 4.38 11.81 1.66
C GLY A 377 4.94 12.52 2.88
N VAL A 378 5.65 11.75 3.72
CA VAL A 378 6.10 12.21 5.03
C VAL A 378 7.55 11.82 5.27
N TRP A 379 8.31 12.75 5.82
CA TRP A 379 9.61 12.53 6.46
C TRP A 379 9.61 13.10 7.86
N GLY A 380 10.44 12.57 8.74
CA GLY A 380 10.62 13.12 10.08
C GLY A 380 11.89 12.63 10.72
N LYS A 381 12.24 13.19 11.85
CA LYS A 381 13.33 12.68 12.69
C LYS A 381 12.79 11.71 13.73
N THR A 382 13.49 10.61 13.90
CA THR A 382 13.17 9.65 14.96
C THR A 382 13.37 10.30 16.34
N ALA A 383 12.39 10.11 17.22
CA ALA A 383 12.42 10.62 18.59
C ALA A 383 11.76 9.63 19.55
N SER A 384 12.15 9.66 20.83
CA SER A 384 11.44 8.96 21.89
C SER A 384 10.18 9.70 22.30
N ASP A 385 9.15 8.94 22.65
CA ASP A 385 7.95 9.43 23.31
C ASP A 385 7.56 8.40 24.39
N PRO A 386 7.48 8.79 25.69
CA PRO A 386 7.22 7.85 26.79
C PRO A 386 5.83 7.18 26.70
N ASN A 387 4.91 7.76 25.92
CA ASN A 387 3.55 7.22 25.72
C ASN A 387 3.45 6.29 24.50
N MET A 388 4.56 6.07 23.77
CA MET A 388 4.54 5.30 22.55
C MET A 388 5.47 4.08 22.64
N PRO A 389 5.02 2.90 22.17
CA PRO A 389 5.82 1.67 22.21
C PRO A 389 6.92 1.62 21.14
N ILE A 390 6.97 2.63 20.27
CA ILE A 390 7.90 2.76 19.14
C ILE A 390 8.43 4.19 19.06
N ARG A 391 9.55 4.38 18.34
CA ARG A 391 9.99 5.74 17.98
C ARG A 391 8.90 6.48 17.22
N VAL A 392 8.76 7.78 17.51
CA VAL A 392 7.88 8.70 16.79
C VAL A 392 8.68 9.62 15.88
N LEU A 393 7.98 10.41 15.07
CA LEU A 393 8.60 11.40 14.19
C LEU A 393 8.44 12.81 14.77
N LYS A 394 9.54 13.49 15.09
CA LYS A 394 9.59 14.89 15.56
C LYS A 394 10.90 15.55 15.14
N PRO A 395 10.92 16.65 14.34
CA PRO A 395 9.76 17.20 13.63
C PRO A 395 9.32 16.33 12.46
N ILE A 396 8.07 16.56 11.98
CA ILE A 396 7.52 15.97 10.76
C ILE A 396 7.63 17.00 9.63
N LYS A 397 8.02 16.53 8.43
CA LYS A 397 7.93 17.26 7.16
C LYS A 397 6.90 16.61 6.26
N PHE A 398 5.96 17.41 5.79
CA PHE A 398 4.96 17.02 4.80
C PHE A 398 5.42 17.41 3.39
N PHE A 399 5.10 16.57 2.45
CA PHE A 399 5.35 16.81 1.03
C PHE A 399 4.04 16.60 0.28
N SER A 400 3.57 17.67 -0.36
CA SER A 400 2.36 17.60 -1.17
C SER A 400 2.56 16.64 -2.35
N GLY A 401 1.59 15.77 -2.59
CA GLY A 401 1.61 14.86 -3.72
C GLY A 401 1.80 15.57 -5.05
N LYS A 402 1.30 16.80 -5.21
CA LYS A 402 1.48 17.61 -6.41
C LYS A 402 2.94 18.02 -6.64
N ASP A 403 3.67 18.29 -5.56
CA ASP A 403 5.06 18.78 -5.65
C ASP A 403 6.08 17.66 -5.86
N ILE A 404 5.73 16.44 -5.47
CA ILE A 404 6.62 15.27 -5.56
C ILE A 404 6.29 14.33 -6.72
N THR A 405 5.11 14.46 -7.33
CA THR A 405 4.72 13.64 -8.47
C THR A 405 5.20 14.30 -9.77
N PRO A 406 6.04 13.62 -10.57
CA PRO A 406 6.49 14.21 -11.84
C PRO A 406 5.31 14.45 -12.79
N PRO A 407 5.42 15.42 -13.70
CA PRO A 407 4.48 15.57 -14.80
C PRO A 407 4.39 14.29 -15.66
N VAL A 408 3.27 14.07 -16.32
CA VAL A 408 3.02 12.82 -17.07
C VAL A 408 4.03 12.63 -18.19
N ASP A 409 4.42 13.68 -18.89
CA ASP A 409 5.41 13.69 -19.97
C ASP A 409 6.82 13.26 -19.51
N GLU A 410 7.14 13.40 -18.22
CA GLU A 410 8.38 12.88 -17.63
C GLU A 410 8.30 11.38 -17.23
N THR A 411 7.12 10.75 -17.30
CA THR A 411 6.94 9.35 -16.85
C THR A 411 7.23 8.31 -17.94
N GLU A 412 7.34 8.74 -19.20
CA GLU A 412 7.50 7.89 -20.39
C GLU A 412 6.30 6.96 -20.64
N CYS A 413 5.17 7.12 -19.92
CA CYS A 413 3.98 6.34 -20.15
C CYS A 413 3.35 6.68 -21.51
N LYS A 414 3.18 5.67 -22.35
CA LYS A 414 2.53 5.76 -23.67
C LYS A 414 1.34 4.82 -23.76
N MET A 415 0.50 4.85 -22.72
CA MET A 415 -0.67 4.00 -22.64
C MET A 415 -1.64 4.36 -23.79
N LYS A 416 -1.94 3.37 -24.62
CA LYS A 416 -3.03 3.48 -25.61
C LYS A 416 -4.34 3.18 -24.90
N LYS A 417 -5.27 4.12 -24.94
CA LYS A 417 -6.65 3.93 -24.47
C LYS A 417 -7.41 3.00 -25.38
#